data_ad7bbbc097b8dca07a1d0fb2b080c537
#
_entry.id   ad7bbbc097b8dca07a1d0fb2b080c537
#
_cell.length_a   1.000
_cell.length_b   1.000
_cell.length_c   1.000
_cell.angle_alpha   90.00
_cell.angle_beta   90.00
_cell.angle_gamma   90.00
#
_symmetry.space_group_name_H-M   'P 1'
#
loop_
_entity.id
_entity.type
_entity.pdbx_description
1 polymer ?
#
loop_
_entity_poly.entity_id
_entity_poly.type
_entity_poly.pdbx_seq_one_letter_code
_entity_poly.pdbx_strand_id
1 'polypeptide(L)'
;MVDLFAALGFRWDREKIPHVMPMHSLERVTFHFHRMMTTYVWDASVLEGNPFTFPEVKTLLEGVTVGGRKISDQEQVLNLAESSKQLLALVKGGKFKLDKSTFTQLHGLVAKNEALEWGHFRGEGSETNYTPDVGLGPEGRYTPLPTLAGAPELNRVFSNGLQALDQNVESAFEKAAVFFLFGALQQFFFDGNKRTSRFMMNGILMSAGIDAISIPAAKAQDFNEKMVRFYMKKDATEMMAFLIACHPDAVIIQQNNT
;
A
#
# COMPACT_ATOMS: atom_id res chain seq x y z
N MET A 1 1.52 -28.11 -1.48
CA MET A 1 1.96 -26.79 -2.00
C MET A 1 0.72 -25.91 -2.03
N VAL A 2 0.74 -24.75 -1.39
CA VAL A 2 -0.40 -23.83 -1.40
C VAL A 2 -0.50 -23.22 -2.78
N ASP A 3 -1.69 -23.29 -3.41
CA ASP A 3 -1.93 -22.59 -4.68
C ASP A 3 -1.83 -21.08 -4.44
N LEU A 4 -0.82 -20.46 -5.05
CA LEU A 4 -0.50 -19.04 -4.88
C LEU A 4 -1.69 -18.14 -5.22
N PHE A 5 -2.33 -18.37 -6.36
CA PHE A 5 -3.43 -17.53 -6.82
C PHE A 5 -4.70 -17.75 -6.01
N ALA A 6 -4.99 -18.99 -5.62
CA ALA A 6 -6.12 -19.30 -4.75
C ALA A 6 -5.96 -18.70 -3.35
N ALA A 7 -4.74 -18.71 -2.80
CA ALA A 7 -4.46 -18.14 -1.48
C ALA A 7 -4.62 -16.61 -1.42
N LEU A 8 -4.33 -15.93 -2.53
CA LEU A 8 -4.37 -14.46 -2.63
C LEU A 8 -5.72 -13.95 -3.13
N GLY A 9 -6.46 -14.76 -3.90
CA GLY A 9 -7.75 -14.41 -4.48
C GLY A 9 -7.66 -13.64 -5.82
N PHE A 10 -6.48 -13.60 -6.45
CA PHE A 10 -6.27 -12.99 -7.77
C PHE A 10 -5.06 -13.59 -8.45
N ARG A 11 -4.93 -13.33 -9.75
CA ARG A 11 -3.81 -13.81 -10.59
C ARG A 11 -3.06 -12.65 -11.25
N TRP A 12 -1.91 -12.93 -11.82
CA TRP A 12 -1.14 -12.05 -12.70
C TRP A 12 -0.27 -12.88 -13.64
N ASP A 13 0.16 -12.25 -14.72
CA ASP A 13 1.11 -12.81 -15.67
C ASP A 13 2.54 -12.63 -15.13
N ARG A 14 3.14 -13.73 -14.65
CA ARG A 14 4.48 -13.71 -14.06
C ARG A 14 5.59 -13.48 -15.09
N GLU A 15 5.34 -13.78 -16.37
CA GLU A 15 6.30 -13.53 -17.43
C GLU A 15 6.53 -12.04 -17.69
N LYS A 16 5.58 -11.19 -17.26
CA LYS A 16 5.67 -9.73 -17.35
C LYS A 16 6.32 -9.06 -16.14
N ILE A 17 6.71 -9.84 -15.14
CA ILE A 17 7.45 -9.32 -14.00
C ILE A 17 8.92 -9.13 -14.37
N PRO A 18 9.54 -7.98 -14.08
CA PRO A 18 10.95 -7.77 -14.34
C PRO A 18 11.82 -8.83 -13.66
N HIS A 19 12.70 -9.47 -14.43
CA HIS A 19 13.68 -10.40 -13.90
C HIS A 19 14.81 -9.69 -13.15
N VAL A 20 15.15 -8.47 -13.60
CA VAL A 20 16.22 -7.66 -13.02
C VAL A 20 15.68 -6.33 -12.55
N MET A 21 15.78 -6.09 -11.25
CA MET A 21 15.50 -4.80 -10.64
C MET A 21 16.80 -4.10 -10.26
N PRO A 22 16.90 -2.76 -10.45
CA PRO A 22 18.05 -1.99 -9.95
C PRO A 22 18.14 -2.14 -8.43
N MET A 23 19.34 -2.54 -7.96
CA MET A 23 19.62 -2.76 -6.54
C MET A 23 20.57 -1.67 -6.05
N HIS A 24 20.27 -1.13 -4.88
CA HIS A 24 21.03 -0.06 -4.25
C HIS A 24 21.33 -0.42 -2.79
N SER A 25 22.26 0.30 -2.16
CA SER A 25 22.49 0.13 -0.72
C SER A 25 21.26 0.57 0.09
N LEU A 26 21.05 -0.06 1.23
CA LEU A 26 19.98 0.31 2.16
C LEU A 26 20.04 1.79 2.54
N GLU A 27 21.26 2.31 2.72
CA GLU A 27 21.50 3.72 3.03
C GLU A 27 20.98 4.63 1.92
N ARG A 28 21.27 4.30 0.63
CA ARG A 28 20.82 5.09 -0.51
C ARG A 28 19.30 5.11 -0.62
N VAL A 29 18.63 3.95 -0.59
CA VAL A 29 17.17 3.89 -0.76
C VAL A 29 16.43 4.60 0.38
N THR A 30 16.94 4.46 1.62
CA THR A 30 16.35 5.14 2.76
C THR A 30 16.62 6.64 2.77
N PHE A 31 17.77 7.09 2.27
CA PHE A 31 18.07 8.51 2.07
C PHE A 31 17.17 9.11 0.96
N HIS A 32 17.02 8.40 -0.16
CA HIS A 32 16.13 8.81 -1.25
C HIS A 32 14.68 8.96 -0.77
N PHE A 33 14.16 7.93 -0.09
CA PHE A 33 12.82 7.97 0.50
C PHE A 33 12.64 9.17 1.45
N HIS A 34 13.63 9.41 2.32
CA HIS A 34 13.59 10.55 3.24
C HIS A 34 13.53 11.90 2.50
N ARG A 35 14.38 12.09 1.49
CA ARG A 35 14.37 13.32 0.68
C ARG A 35 13.07 13.55 -0.06
N MET A 36 12.44 12.49 -0.53
CA MET A 36 11.20 12.55 -1.30
C MET A 36 9.94 12.44 -0.43
N MET A 37 10.06 12.42 0.89
CA MET A 37 8.94 12.15 1.81
C MET A 37 7.75 13.09 1.59
N THR A 38 7.99 14.41 1.40
CA THR A 38 6.92 15.36 1.12
C THR A 38 6.15 15.01 -0.15
N THR A 39 6.87 14.59 -1.20
CA THR A 39 6.26 14.14 -2.46
C THR A 39 5.43 12.89 -2.25
N TYR A 40 5.96 11.89 -1.56
CA TYR A 40 5.24 10.64 -1.26
C TYR A 40 3.98 10.87 -0.45
N VAL A 41 4.04 11.76 0.54
CA VAL A 41 2.88 12.13 1.37
C VAL A 41 1.83 12.85 0.52
N TRP A 42 2.24 13.83 -0.28
CA TRP A 42 1.33 14.56 -1.17
C TRP A 42 0.69 13.64 -2.21
N ASP A 43 1.48 12.86 -2.93
CA ASP A 43 0.99 11.89 -3.92
C ASP A 43 -0.04 10.95 -3.27
N ALA A 44 0.30 10.37 -2.11
CA ALA A 44 -0.59 9.47 -1.40
C ALA A 44 -1.90 10.14 -0.96
N SER A 45 -1.85 11.41 -0.53
CA SER A 45 -3.04 12.16 -0.13
C SER A 45 -3.96 12.47 -1.33
N VAL A 46 -3.40 12.85 -2.47
CA VAL A 46 -4.17 13.11 -3.70
C VAL A 46 -4.90 11.86 -4.20
N LEU A 47 -4.28 10.68 -4.08
CA LEU A 47 -4.93 9.40 -4.43
C LEU A 47 -6.18 9.11 -3.60
N GLU A 48 -6.29 9.68 -2.41
CA GLU A 48 -7.46 9.55 -1.53
C GLU A 48 -8.41 10.75 -1.64
N GLY A 49 -8.18 11.64 -2.62
CA GLY A 49 -9.03 12.82 -2.86
C GLY A 49 -8.78 13.98 -1.89
N ASN A 50 -7.69 13.97 -1.13
CA ASN A 50 -7.33 15.06 -0.24
C ASN A 50 -7.04 16.33 -1.04
N PRO A 51 -7.60 17.49 -0.68
CA PRO A 51 -7.52 18.73 -1.46
C PRO A 51 -6.22 19.52 -1.23
N PHE A 52 -5.29 19.02 -0.41
CA PHE A 52 -4.03 19.72 -0.15
C PHE A 52 -3.15 19.77 -1.39
N THR A 53 -2.65 20.95 -1.71
CA THR A 53 -1.62 21.14 -2.73
C THR A 53 -0.23 20.77 -2.20
N PHE A 54 0.72 20.53 -3.07
CA PHE A 54 2.09 20.21 -2.66
C PHE A 54 2.72 21.27 -1.74
N PRO A 55 2.62 22.61 -2.03
CA PRO A 55 3.13 23.62 -1.11
C PRO A 55 2.45 23.60 0.27
N GLU A 56 1.15 23.33 0.33
CA GLU A 56 0.42 23.23 1.60
C GLU A 56 0.87 22.02 2.41
N VAL A 57 1.06 20.85 1.77
CA VAL A 57 1.63 19.68 2.44
C VAL A 57 3.02 20.00 2.98
N LYS A 58 3.89 20.63 2.18
CA LYS A 58 5.21 21.06 2.65
C LYS A 58 5.13 21.95 3.88
N THR A 59 4.29 22.99 3.84
CA THR A 59 4.06 23.92 4.94
C THR A 59 3.59 23.20 6.20
N LEU A 60 2.64 22.26 6.05
CA LEU A 60 2.11 21.48 7.17
C LEU A 60 3.17 20.59 7.80
N LEU A 61 4.02 19.95 6.98
CA LEU A 61 5.12 19.09 7.45
C LEU A 61 6.27 19.88 8.10
N GLU A 62 6.38 21.19 7.85
CA GLU A 62 7.28 22.12 8.54
C GLU A 62 6.68 22.61 9.89
N GLY A 63 5.48 22.11 10.27
CA GLY A 63 4.84 22.42 11.55
C GLY A 63 3.96 23.65 11.53
N VAL A 64 3.64 24.20 10.36
CA VAL A 64 2.78 25.38 10.20
C VAL A 64 1.41 24.95 9.71
N THR A 65 0.35 25.37 10.40
CA THR A 65 -1.04 25.07 10.03
C THR A 65 -1.44 25.78 8.73
N VAL A 66 -2.27 25.13 7.93
CA VAL A 66 -2.80 25.68 6.68
C VAL A 66 -4.25 26.09 6.88
N GLY A 67 -4.53 27.39 6.73
CA GLY A 67 -5.88 27.93 6.86
C GLY A 67 -6.81 27.49 5.73
N GLY A 68 -8.13 27.45 6.01
CA GLY A 68 -9.15 27.13 4.99
C GLY A 68 -9.26 25.66 4.62
N ARG A 69 -8.59 24.76 5.34
CA ARG A 69 -8.65 23.31 5.15
C ARG A 69 -9.40 22.64 6.31
N LYS A 70 -10.08 21.51 6.03
CA LYS A 70 -10.72 20.72 7.08
C LYS A 70 -9.65 20.10 7.99
N ILE A 71 -9.96 19.98 9.26
CA ILE A 71 -9.07 19.31 10.24
C ILE A 71 -8.80 17.87 9.83
N SER A 72 -9.82 17.13 9.35
CA SER A 72 -9.67 15.76 8.88
C SER A 72 -8.69 15.63 7.71
N ASP A 73 -8.68 16.60 6.78
CA ASP A 73 -7.75 16.57 5.65
C ASP A 73 -6.31 16.84 6.12
N GLN A 74 -6.12 17.70 7.11
CA GLN A 74 -4.82 17.95 7.75
C GLN A 74 -4.35 16.71 8.52
N GLU A 75 -5.23 16.07 9.31
CA GLU A 75 -4.92 14.86 10.06
C GLU A 75 -4.49 13.73 9.12
N GLN A 76 -5.17 13.54 7.98
CA GLN A 76 -4.79 12.53 6.99
C GLN A 76 -3.36 12.75 6.47
N VAL A 77 -3.00 13.98 6.12
CA VAL A 77 -1.63 14.32 5.66
C VAL A 77 -0.60 14.05 6.77
N LEU A 78 -0.89 14.44 8.02
CA LEU A 78 -0.01 14.20 9.17
C LEU A 78 0.12 12.70 9.47
N ASN A 79 -0.95 11.92 9.38
CA ASN A 79 -0.94 10.48 9.55
C ASN A 79 -0.05 9.80 8.50
N LEU A 80 -0.14 10.22 7.23
CA LEU A 80 0.72 9.73 6.16
C LEU A 80 2.20 10.08 6.40
N ALA A 81 2.48 11.28 6.89
CA ALA A 81 3.84 11.70 7.21
C ALA A 81 4.42 10.90 8.38
N GLU A 82 3.65 10.68 9.43
CA GLU A 82 4.09 9.88 10.59
C GLU A 82 4.30 8.41 10.20
N SER A 83 3.41 7.85 9.38
CA SER A 83 3.56 6.51 8.82
C SER A 83 4.82 6.38 7.97
N SER A 84 5.16 7.42 7.18
CA SER A 84 6.39 7.47 6.38
C SER A 84 7.64 7.46 7.26
N LYS A 85 7.66 8.25 8.35
CA LYS A 85 8.75 8.28 9.32
C LYS A 85 8.91 6.93 10.03
N GLN A 86 7.79 6.33 10.45
CA GLN A 86 7.79 5.02 11.10
C GLN A 86 8.32 3.93 10.17
N LEU A 87 7.85 3.89 8.92
CA LEU A 87 8.35 2.96 7.91
C LEU A 87 9.86 3.11 7.72
N LEU A 88 10.34 4.35 7.56
CA LEU A 88 11.75 4.66 7.40
C LEU A 88 12.58 4.17 8.59
N ALA A 89 12.09 4.37 9.82
CA ALA A 89 12.75 3.90 11.04
C ALA A 89 12.82 2.37 11.11
N LEU A 90 11.73 1.68 10.76
CA LEU A 90 11.70 0.22 10.71
C LEU A 90 12.71 -0.34 9.70
N VAL A 91 12.76 0.23 8.49
CA VAL A 91 13.67 -0.22 7.43
C VAL A 91 15.13 0.08 7.79
N LYS A 92 15.44 1.31 8.21
CA LYS A 92 16.81 1.68 8.64
C LYS A 92 17.32 0.84 9.79
N GLY A 93 16.44 0.51 10.73
CA GLY A 93 16.78 -0.31 11.89
C GLY A 93 16.83 -1.82 11.63
N GLY A 94 16.56 -2.28 10.40
CA GLY A 94 16.48 -3.71 10.07
C GLY A 94 15.32 -4.42 10.80
N LYS A 95 14.28 -3.67 11.19
CA LYS A 95 13.15 -4.17 11.99
C LYS A 95 11.87 -4.32 11.16
N PHE A 96 11.88 -3.89 9.90
CA PHE A 96 10.75 -4.11 9.02
C PHE A 96 10.55 -5.60 8.78
N LYS A 97 9.31 -6.08 8.94
CA LYS A 97 8.91 -7.46 8.65
C LYS A 97 7.61 -7.47 7.87
N LEU A 98 7.52 -8.40 6.93
CA LEU A 98 6.26 -8.68 6.24
C LEU A 98 5.42 -9.59 7.13
N ASP A 99 4.77 -9.00 8.14
CA ASP A 99 3.92 -9.71 9.10
C ASP A 99 2.72 -8.86 9.53
N LYS A 100 1.80 -9.49 10.25
CA LYS A 100 0.59 -8.84 10.76
C LYS A 100 0.92 -7.70 11.73
N SER A 101 1.93 -7.87 12.57
CA SER A 101 2.32 -6.87 13.57
C SER A 101 2.75 -5.56 12.92
N THR A 102 3.63 -5.62 11.91
CA THR A 102 4.06 -4.45 11.14
C THR A 102 2.89 -3.83 10.37
N PHE A 103 2.03 -4.67 9.76
CA PHE A 103 0.88 -4.21 8.99
C PHE A 103 -0.13 -3.46 9.85
N THR A 104 -0.47 -4.01 11.02
CA THR A 104 -1.41 -3.36 11.96
C THR A 104 -0.80 -2.14 12.64
N GLN A 105 0.50 -2.15 12.94
CA GLN A 105 1.20 -0.98 13.48
C GLN A 105 1.16 0.20 12.50
N LEU A 106 1.47 -0.03 11.23
CA LEU A 106 1.40 1.02 10.20
C LEU A 106 -0.03 1.49 9.98
N HIS A 107 -1.00 0.57 9.96
CA HIS A 107 -2.41 0.93 9.87
C HIS A 107 -2.87 1.81 11.04
N GLY A 108 -2.39 1.53 12.24
CA GLY A 108 -2.68 2.31 13.44
C GLY A 108 -2.26 3.79 13.34
N LEU A 109 -1.29 4.10 12.47
CA LEU A 109 -0.89 5.46 12.15
C LEU A 109 -1.66 6.01 10.94
N VAL A 110 -1.73 5.23 9.85
CA VAL A 110 -2.35 5.65 8.58
C VAL A 110 -3.81 6.04 8.75
N ALA A 111 -4.57 5.25 9.50
CA ALA A 111 -6.03 5.37 9.62
C ALA A 111 -6.50 5.97 10.95
N LYS A 112 -5.56 6.51 11.73
CA LYS A 112 -5.86 7.12 13.03
C LYS A 112 -6.88 8.25 12.86
N ASN A 113 -7.97 8.19 13.62
CA ASN A 113 -9.10 9.14 13.60
C ASN A 113 -9.87 9.21 12.26
N GLU A 114 -9.53 8.37 11.27
CA GLU A 114 -10.22 8.29 9.98
C GLU A 114 -11.11 7.04 9.87
N ALA A 115 -10.54 5.87 10.20
CA ALA A 115 -11.28 4.62 10.17
C ALA A 115 -12.20 4.47 11.40
N LEU A 116 -13.22 3.64 11.27
CA LEU A 116 -14.12 3.28 12.38
C LEU A 116 -13.33 2.72 13.58
N GLU A 117 -12.37 1.86 13.31
CA GLU A 117 -11.36 1.35 14.25
C GLU A 117 -10.03 1.21 13.51
N TRP A 118 -8.89 1.29 14.21
CA TRP A 118 -7.56 1.22 13.61
C TRP A 118 -6.56 0.42 14.46
N GLY A 119 -5.48 -0.05 13.83
CA GLY A 119 -4.40 -0.79 14.48
C GLY A 119 -4.66 -2.29 14.68
N HIS A 120 -5.75 -2.81 14.18
CA HIS A 120 -6.12 -4.23 14.20
C HIS A 120 -7.04 -4.57 13.02
N PHE A 121 -7.19 -5.83 12.68
CA PHE A 121 -8.13 -6.23 11.64
C PHE A 121 -9.58 -5.98 12.07
N ARG A 122 -10.44 -5.63 11.13
CA ARG A 122 -11.88 -5.47 11.40
C ARG A 122 -12.46 -6.75 11.98
N GLY A 123 -13.27 -6.60 13.04
CA GLY A 123 -13.81 -7.70 13.82
C GLY A 123 -12.93 -8.14 15.01
N GLU A 124 -11.69 -7.65 15.14
CA GLU A 124 -10.86 -7.89 16.33
C GLU A 124 -11.11 -6.85 17.44
N GLY A 125 -11.73 -5.73 17.08
CA GLY A 125 -12.14 -4.70 18.04
C GLY A 125 -13.59 -4.85 18.48
N SER A 126 -14.26 -3.72 18.69
CA SER A 126 -15.65 -3.65 19.16
C SER A 126 -16.67 -3.86 18.05
N GLU A 127 -16.33 -3.40 16.82
CA GLU A 127 -17.23 -3.55 15.66
C GLU A 127 -17.02 -4.91 14.99
N THR A 128 -18.07 -5.73 15.02
CA THR A 128 -18.01 -7.11 14.53
C THR A 128 -19.05 -7.45 13.45
N ASN A 129 -19.90 -6.49 13.07
CA ASN A 129 -21.01 -6.72 12.15
C ASN A 129 -20.91 -5.93 10.86
N TYR A 130 -20.31 -4.72 10.87
CA TYR A 130 -20.19 -3.88 9.70
C TYR A 130 -19.08 -4.39 8.77
N THR A 131 -19.42 -4.60 7.49
CA THR A 131 -18.46 -4.93 6.45
C THR A 131 -18.37 -3.78 5.45
N PRO A 132 -17.20 -3.16 5.27
CA PRO A 132 -17.05 -2.06 4.33
C PRO A 132 -17.08 -2.56 2.89
N ASP A 133 -17.64 -1.76 1.98
CA ASP A 133 -17.56 -1.97 0.54
C ASP A 133 -16.49 -1.10 -0.10
N VAL A 134 -15.95 -1.53 -1.24
CA VAL A 134 -15.13 -0.68 -2.10
C VAL A 134 -16.00 -0.17 -3.25
N GLY A 135 -16.19 1.15 -3.33
CA GLY A 135 -16.90 1.78 -4.43
C GLY A 135 -16.11 1.68 -5.75
N LEU A 136 -16.75 1.21 -6.80
CA LEU A 136 -16.17 1.07 -8.13
C LEU A 136 -16.78 2.06 -9.15
N GLY A 137 -17.40 3.14 -8.65
CA GLY A 137 -18.07 4.12 -9.49
C GLY A 137 -19.26 3.51 -10.26
N PRO A 138 -19.33 3.71 -11.59
CA PRO A 138 -20.41 3.14 -12.42
C PRO A 138 -20.47 1.62 -12.40
N GLU A 139 -19.37 0.95 -12.11
CA GLU A 139 -19.26 -0.52 -12.07
C GLU A 139 -19.81 -1.13 -10.77
N GLY A 140 -20.34 -0.31 -9.86
CA GLY A 140 -20.98 -0.76 -8.64
C GLY A 140 -20.05 -0.83 -7.43
N ARG A 141 -20.03 -1.97 -6.72
CA ARG A 141 -19.28 -2.15 -5.48
C ARG A 141 -18.59 -3.51 -5.46
N TYR A 142 -17.43 -3.54 -4.83
CA TYR A 142 -16.76 -4.77 -4.43
C TYR A 142 -16.99 -5.01 -2.93
N THR A 143 -17.56 -6.15 -2.58
CA THR A 143 -17.79 -6.57 -1.19
C THR A 143 -16.73 -7.60 -0.81
N PRO A 144 -15.86 -7.31 0.17
CA PRO A 144 -14.86 -8.24 0.67
C PRO A 144 -15.48 -9.30 1.58
N LEU A 145 -14.65 -10.15 2.19
CA LEU A 145 -15.08 -11.09 3.22
C LEU A 145 -15.86 -10.39 4.34
N PRO A 146 -16.88 -11.03 4.94
CA PRO A 146 -17.66 -10.44 6.02
C PRO A 146 -16.80 -10.15 7.25
N THR A 147 -17.16 -9.11 7.99
CA THR A 147 -16.62 -8.86 9.32
C THR A 147 -17.26 -9.83 10.30
N LEU A 148 -16.43 -10.55 11.05
CA LEU A 148 -16.86 -11.50 12.06
C LEU A 148 -16.05 -11.28 13.34
N ALA A 149 -16.68 -11.52 14.50
CA ALA A 149 -16.01 -11.40 15.81
C ALA A 149 -14.72 -12.22 15.87
N GLY A 150 -13.61 -11.58 16.26
CA GLY A 150 -12.28 -12.19 16.30
C GLY A 150 -11.61 -12.36 14.93
N ALA A 151 -12.25 -11.93 13.86
CA ALA A 151 -11.73 -11.94 12.49
C ALA A 151 -11.12 -13.28 12.01
N PRO A 152 -11.74 -14.45 12.27
CA PRO A 152 -11.11 -15.75 12.02
C PRO A 152 -10.75 -15.94 10.54
N GLU A 153 -11.65 -15.59 9.62
CA GLU A 153 -11.41 -15.73 8.18
C GLU A 153 -10.34 -14.75 7.66
N LEU A 154 -10.35 -13.50 8.13
CA LEU A 154 -9.33 -12.52 7.74
C LEU A 154 -7.95 -12.96 8.22
N ASN A 155 -7.84 -13.46 9.45
CA ASN A 155 -6.59 -14.00 9.98
C ASN A 155 -6.10 -15.21 9.19
N ARG A 156 -7.01 -16.13 8.84
CA ARG A 156 -6.71 -17.31 8.03
C ARG A 156 -6.22 -16.91 6.63
N VAL A 157 -6.95 -16.02 5.97
CA VAL A 157 -6.59 -15.53 4.62
C VAL A 157 -5.25 -14.81 4.65
N PHE A 158 -5.01 -13.96 5.64
CA PHE A 158 -3.74 -13.25 5.79
C PHE A 158 -2.57 -14.21 5.98
N SER A 159 -2.70 -15.18 6.88
CA SER A 159 -1.64 -16.17 7.15
C SER A 159 -1.36 -17.04 5.93
N ASN A 160 -2.40 -17.53 5.25
CA ASN A 160 -2.26 -18.32 4.02
C ASN A 160 -1.63 -17.51 2.88
N GLY A 161 -2.04 -16.24 2.72
CA GLY A 161 -1.46 -15.32 1.74
C GLY A 161 0.03 -15.08 1.96
N LEU A 162 0.44 -14.82 3.21
CA LEU A 162 1.85 -14.66 3.54
C LEU A 162 2.66 -15.94 3.29
N GLN A 163 2.14 -17.08 3.69
CA GLN A 163 2.77 -18.38 3.43
C GLN A 163 2.93 -18.64 1.94
N ALA A 164 1.90 -18.36 1.15
CA ALA A 164 1.94 -18.53 -0.29
C ALA A 164 2.98 -17.63 -0.96
N LEU A 165 3.07 -16.36 -0.52
CA LEU A 165 4.09 -15.40 -0.99
C LEU A 165 5.50 -15.87 -0.64
N ASP A 166 5.71 -16.34 0.58
CA ASP A 166 7.02 -16.79 1.04
C ASP A 166 7.51 -18.02 0.25
N GLN A 167 6.61 -18.97 0.00
CA GLN A 167 6.94 -20.23 -0.66
C GLN A 167 7.07 -20.14 -2.19
N ASN A 168 6.42 -19.17 -2.84
CA ASN A 168 6.27 -19.16 -4.29
C ASN A 168 6.81 -17.91 -5.00
N VAL A 169 7.17 -16.85 -4.25
CA VAL A 169 7.61 -15.59 -4.83
C VAL A 169 8.99 -15.20 -4.28
N GLU A 170 10.00 -15.30 -5.13
CA GLU A 170 11.38 -14.93 -4.79
C GLU A 170 11.66 -13.45 -5.03
N SER A 171 11.15 -12.89 -6.15
CA SER A 171 11.35 -11.49 -6.51
C SER A 171 10.76 -10.55 -5.45
N ALA A 172 11.60 -9.67 -4.90
CA ALA A 172 11.16 -8.67 -3.93
C ALA A 172 10.15 -7.69 -4.52
N PHE A 173 10.31 -7.29 -5.80
CA PHE A 173 9.35 -6.45 -6.48
C PHE A 173 8.00 -7.15 -6.64
N GLU A 174 7.99 -8.39 -7.13
CA GLU A 174 6.76 -9.18 -7.27
C GLU A 174 6.06 -9.34 -5.92
N LYS A 175 6.80 -9.73 -4.88
CA LYS A 175 6.28 -9.88 -3.51
C LYS A 175 5.66 -8.58 -2.99
N ALA A 176 6.32 -7.46 -3.21
CA ALA A 176 5.87 -6.13 -2.78
C ALA A 176 4.57 -5.70 -3.50
N ALA A 177 4.55 -5.79 -4.83
CA ALA A 177 3.40 -5.43 -5.65
C ALA A 177 2.19 -6.33 -5.35
N VAL A 178 2.42 -7.64 -5.21
CA VAL A 178 1.37 -8.61 -4.84
C VAL A 178 0.81 -8.31 -3.47
N PHE A 179 1.66 -8.04 -2.46
CA PHE A 179 1.18 -7.72 -1.11
C PHE A 179 0.31 -6.45 -1.09
N PHE A 180 0.72 -5.41 -1.84
CA PHE A 180 -0.11 -4.21 -1.98
C PHE A 180 -1.52 -4.55 -2.48
N LEU A 181 -1.61 -5.31 -3.56
CA LEU A 181 -2.90 -5.68 -4.17
C LEU A 181 -3.69 -6.67 -3.31
N PHE A 182 -3.01 -7.56 -2.60
CA PHE A 182 -3.62 -8.47 -1.64
C PHE A 182 -4.31 -7.72 -0.50
N GLY A 183 -3.62 -6.77 0.14
CA GLY A 183 -4.22 -5.95 1.18
C GLY A 183 -5.36 -5.08 0.68
N ALA A 184 -5.23 -4.53 -0.53
CA ALA A 184 -6.28 -3.76 -1.19
C ALA A 184 -7.52 -4.63 -1.49
N LEU A 185 -7.34 -5.89 -1.94
CA LEU A 185 -8.43 -6.78 -2.27
C LEU A 185 -9.15 -7.30 -1.02
N GLN A 186 -8.40 -7.79 -0.05
CA GLN A 186 -8.97 -8.45 1.13
C GLN A 186 -9.62 -7.49 2.12
N GLN A 187 -9.29 -6.20 2.07
CA GLN A 187 -9.87 -5.18 2.95
C GLN A 187 -9.82 -5.62 4.43
N PHE A 188 -8.61 -5.86 4.95
CA PHE A 188 -8.39 -6.31 6.32
C PHE A 188 -8.86 -5.32 7.38
N PHE A 189 -8.98 -4.04 7.03
CA PHE A 189 -9.37 -2.94 7.90
C PHE A 189 -10.66 -2.27 7.41
N PHE A 190 -11.28 -1.47 8.27
CA PHE A 190 -12.48 -0.71 7.90
C PHE A 190 -12.21 0.38 6.85
N ASP A 191 -11.02 0.99 6.89
CA ASP A 191 -10.52 1.95 5.90
C ASP A 191 -8.98 1.91 5.87
N GLY A 192 -8.34 2.71 5.01
CA GLY A 192 -6.87 2.81 4.91
C GLY A 192 -6.16 1.61 4.29
N ASN A 193 -6.88 0.61 3.79
CA ASN A 193 -6.31 -0.62 3.24
C ASN A 193 -5.29 -0.38 2.12
N LYS A 194 -5.63 0.41 1.10
CA LYS A 194 -4.72 0.74 -0.01
C LYS A 194 -3.50 1.52 0.48
N ARG A 195 -3.71 2.51 1.35
CA ARG A 195 -2.64 3.34 1.91
C ARG A 195 -1.65 2.51 2.70
N THR A 196 -2.12 1.72 3.67
CA THR A 196 -1.27 0.87 4.51
C THR A 196 -0.55 -0.19 3.69
N SER A 197 -1.22 -0.81 2.72
CA SER A 197 -0.61 -1.82 1.85
C SER A 197 0.48 -1.25 0.95
N ARG A 198 0.39 0.03 0.51
CA ARG A 198 1.47 0.74 -0.17
C ARG A 198 2.68 0.98 0.74
N PHE A 199 2.47 1.28 2.03
CA PHE A 199 3.58 1.36 2.98
C PHE A 199 4.28 0.01 3.15
N MET A 200 3.53 -1.09 3.26
CA MET A 200 4.12 -2.44 3.31
C MET A 200 4.88 -2.77 2.03
N MET A 201 4.33 -2.46 0.85
CA MET A 201 5.02 -2.60 -0.44
C MET A 201 6.38 -1.89 -0.41
N ASN A 202 6.40 -0.62 0.00
CA ASN A 202 7.62 0.17 0.06
C ASN A 202 8.60 -0.33 1.12
N GLY A 203 8.12 -0.89 2.22
CA GLY A 203 8.95 -1.55 3.22
C GLY A 203 9.66 -2.79 2.67
N ILE A 204 8.96 -3.62 1.90
CA ILE A 204 9.55 -4.78 1.23
C ILE A 204 10.62 -4.32 0.22
N LEU A 205 10.29 -3.35 -0.65
CA LEU A 205 11.20 -2.82 -1.66
C LEU A 205 12.48 -2.28 -1.04
N MET A 206 12.36 -1.32 -0.11
CA MET A 206 13.52 -0.68 0.51
C MET A 206 14.37 -1.68 1.31
N SER A 207 13.76 -2.64 2.01
CA SER A 207 14.48 -3.68 2.74
C SER A 207 15.29 -4.60 1.81
N ALA A 208 14.89 -4.70 0.55
CA ALA A 208 15.61 -5.43 -0.50
C ALA A 208 16.58 -4.54 -1.31
N GLY A 209 16.77 -3.27 -0.94
CA GLY A 209 17.64 -2.35 -1.68
C GLY A 209 17.03 -1.80 -2.97
N ILE A 210 15.71 -1.87 -3.13
CA ILE A 210 14.98 -1.32 -4.28
C ILE A 210 14.34 0.00 -3.84
N ASP A 211 14.40 1.03 -4.68
CA ASP A 211 13.78 2.33 -4.37
C ASP A 211 12.26 2.19 -4.18
N ALA A 212 11.72 2.94 -3.24
CA ALA A 212 10.28 2.99 -2.99
C ALA A 212 9.52 3.56 -4.19
N ILE A 213 8.29 3.09 -4.37
CA ILE A 213 7.38 3.57 -5.41
C ILE A 213 6.43 4.61 -4.81
N SER A 214 6.38 5.81 -5.40
CA SER A 214 5.26 6.72 -5.29
C SER A 214 4.40 6.62 -6.55
N ILE A 215 3.09 6.63 -6.37
CA ILE A 215 2.16 6.77 -7.50
C ILE A 215 1.94 8.28 -7.68
N PRO A 216 2.49 8.90 -8.74
CA PRO A 216 2.40 10.35 -8.90
C PRO A 216 0.95 10.85 -8.91
N ALA A 217 0.69 11.97 -8.25
CA ALA A 217 -0.63 12.61 -8.21
C ALA A 217 -1.25 12.80 -9.62
N ALA A 218 -0.41 13.13 -10.61
CA ALA A 218 -0.84 13.25 -12.01
C ALA A 218 -1.37 11.95 -12.63
N LYS A 219 -1.07 10.80 -12.03
CA LYS A 219 -1.55 9.47 -12.46
C LYS A 219 -2.72 8.95 -11.61
N ALA A 220 -3.34 9.79 -10.77
CA ALA A 220 -4.41 9.36 -9.85
C ALA A 220 -5.61 8.77 -10.60
N GLN A 221 -6.03 9.38 -11.70
CA GLN A 221 -7.14 8.85 -12.50
C GLN A 221 -6.81 7.47 -13.08
N ASP A 222 -5.64 7.33 -13.73
CA ASP A 222 -5.18 6.07 -14.31
C ASP A 222 -5.03 4.97 -13.25
N PHE A 223 -4.51 5.32 -12.08
CA PHE A 223 -4.46 4.41 -10.92
C PHE A 223 -5.85 3.92 -10.52
N ASN A 224 -6.81 4.83 -10.34
CA ASN A 224 -8.16 4.47 -9.92
C ASN A 224 -8.87 3.58 -10.95
N GLU A 225 -8.76 3.89 -12.24
CA GLU A 225 -9.33 3.07 -13.31
C GLU A 225 -8.75 1.65 -13.32
N LYS A 226 -7.41 1.51 -13.15
CA LYS A 226 -6.75 0.22 -13.07
C LYS A 226 -7.14 -0.55 -11.81
N MET A 227 -7.29 0.13 -10.67
CA MET A 227 -7.79 -0.50 -9.45
C MET A 227 -9.21 -1.02 -9.61
N VAL A 228 -10.11 -0.28 -10.26
CA VAL A 228 -11.47 -0.75 -10.59
C VAL A 228 -11.41 -2.02 -11.43
N ARG A 229 -10.61 -2.03 -12.51
CA ARG A 229 -10.44 -3.23 -13.35
C ARG A 229 -9.85 -4.40 -12.57
N PHE A 230 -8.91 -4.15 -11.67
CA PHE A 230 -8.35 -5.18 -10.78
C PHE A 230 -9.43 -5.79 -9.87
N TYR A 231 -10.25 -4.97 -9.20
CA TYR A 231 -11.34 -5.47 -8.35
C TYR A 231 -12.35 -6.31 -9.14
N MET A 232 -12.65 -5.94 -10.38
CA MET A 232 -13.60 -6.65 -11.22
C MET A 232 -13.05 -7.97 -11.76
N LYS A 233 -11.81 -7.94 -12.30
CA LYS A 233 -11.23 -9.06 -13.05
C LYS A 233 -10.42 -10.02 -12.19
N LYS A 234 -9.99 -9.60 -11.00
CA LYS A 234 -9.04 -10.34 -10.16
C LYS A 234 -7.74 -10.67 -10.92
N ASP A 235 -7.32 -9.75 -11.78
CA ASP A 235 -6.09 -9.85 -12.55
C ASP A 235 -5.24 -8.60 -12.30
N ALA A 236 -4.05 -8.82 -11.72
CA ALA A 236 -3.14 -7.77 -11.28
C ALA A 236 -2.12 -7.36 -12.35
N THR A 237 -2.08 -8.03 -13.51
CA THR A 237 -1.06 -7.83 -14.54
C THR A 237 -0.91 -6.36 -14.95
N GLU A 238 -2.05 -5.69 -15.18
CA GLU A 238 -2.07 -4.27 -15.56
C GLU A 238 -1.56 -3.34 -14.44
N MET A 239 -1.92 -3.65 -13.18
CA MET A 239 -1.45 -2.88 -12.03
C MET A 239 0.05 -3.07 -11.79
N MET A 240 0.59 -4.25 -11.99
CA MET A 240 2.03 -4.48 -11.86
C MET A 240 2.83 -3.72 -12.91
N ALA A 241 2.38 -3.73 -14.17
CA ALA A 241 2.99 -2.91 -15.22
C ALA A 241 2.92 -1.41 -14.90
N PHE A 242 1.81 -0.96 -14.33
CA PHE A 242 1.65 0.43 -13.87
C PHE A 242 2.61 0.78 -12.74
N LEU A 243 2.80 -0.09 -11.75
CA LEU A 243 3.74 0.13 -10.65
C LEU A 243 5.19 0.19 -11.16
N ILE A 244 5.57 -0.65 -12.13
CA ILE A 244 6.88 -0.56 -12.81
C ILE A 244 7.05 0.82 -13.45
N ALA A 245 6.04 1.31 -14.16
CA ALA A 245 6.07 2.62 -14.80
C ALA A 245 6.04 3.81 -13.82
N CYS A 246 5.75 3.56 -12.53
CA CYS A 246 5.85 4.54 -11.45
C CYS A 246 7.17 4.45 -10.68
N HIS A 247 7.98 3.41 -10.91
CA HIS A 247 9.26 3.24 -10.21
C HIS A 247 10.27 4.32 -10.63
N PRO A 248 11.08 4.88 -9.70
CA PRO A 248 12.10 5.87 -10.04
C PRO A 248 13.06 5.44 -11.17
N ASP A 249 13.42 4.17 -11.19
CA ASP A 249 14.30 3.55 -12.19
C ASP A 249 13.52 2.89 -13.36
N ALA A 250 12.30 3.30 -13.66
CA ALA A 250 11.43 2.66 -14.67
C ALA A 250 12.14 2.49 -16.04
N VAL A 251 12.92 3.48 -16.48
CA VAL A 251 13.67 3.42 -17.75
C VAL A 251 14.72 2.33 -17.71
N ILE A 252 15.47 2.23 -16.61
CA ILE A 252 16.52 1.21 -16.42
C ILE A 252 15.90 -0.19 -16.37
N ILE A 253 14.77 -0.32 -15.67
CA ILE A 253 14.04 -1.60 -15.57
C ILE A 253 13.63 -2.07 -16.96
N GLN A 254 13.07 -1.19 -17.78
CA GLN A 254 12.68 -1.52 -19.16
C GLN A 254 13.87 -1.96 -20.00
N GLN A 255 15.00 -1.24 -19.94
CA GLN A 255 16.19 -1.56 -20.70
C GLN A 255 16.81 -2.92 -20.31
N ASN A 256 16.77 -3.29 -19.04
CA ASN A 256 17.37 -4.52 -18.54
C ASN A 256 16.47 -5.78 -18.75
N ASN A 257 15.23 -5.60 -19.18
CA ASN A 257 14.25 -6.69 -19.32
C ASN A 257 13.68 -6.79 -20.75
N THR A 258 14.29 -6.08 -21.72
CA THR A 258 14.10 -6.26 -23.16
C THR A 258 15.21 -7.12 -23.75
#